data_17ddc8f0a636e6af812e2441e8016774
#
_entry.id   17ddc8f0a636e6af812e2441e8016774
#
_cell.length_a   1.000
_cell.length_b   1.000
_cell.length_c   1.000
_cell.angle_alpha   90.00
_cell.angle_beta   90.00
_cell.angle_gamma   90.00
#
_symmetry.space_group_name_H-M   'P 1'
#
loop_
_entity.id
_entity.type
_entity.pdbx_description
1 polymer ?
#
loop_
_entity_poly.entity_id
_entity_poly.type
_entity_poly.pdbx_seq_one_letter_code
_entity_poly.pdbx_strand_id
1 'polypeptide(L)'
;MASVPYMLRTRDWYEAQGYERPYHWAHFEKVPFRAAAKPLSECRVAIVTTAGQLDGDDRPVLPKRVYSHPTATPPDDFYTQDLAWDREATHLDDRSSFLPIEQLEEQAAAGRIGSLAPRFHGVPTEYSQRRTLEIDAPDILTRLREDEADVALLVPL
;
A
#
# COMPACT_ATOMS: atom_id res chain seq x y z
N MET A 1 -28.77 -11.45 10.50
CA MET A 1 -27.95 -12.10 9.46
C MET A 1 -26.67 -12.56 10.15
N ALA A 2 -26.35 -13.86 10.15
CA ALA A 2 -25.11 -14.33 10.79
C ALA A 2 -23.89 -13.90 9.94
N SER A 3 -22.85 -13.38 10.58
CA SER A 3 -21.61 -13.03 9.88
C SER A 3 -20.93 -14.31 9.35
N VAL A 4 -20.39 -14.24 8.16
CA VAL A 4 -19.61 -15.35 7.57
C VAL A 4 -18.19 -15.30 8.12
N PRO A 5 -17.70 -16.33 8.86
CA PRO A 5 -16.34 -16.36 9.37
C PRO A 5 -15.35 -16.70 8.26
N TYR A 6 -15.19 -15.81 7.27
CA TYR A 6 -14.43 -16.07 6.04
C TYR A 6 -12.96 -16.40 6.30
N MET A 7 -12.32 -15.81 7.32
CA MET A 7 -10.95 -16.13 7.69
C MET A 7 -10.80 -17.61 8.09
N LEU A 8 -11.70 -18.13 8.90
CA LEU A 8 -11.70 -19.54 9.25
C LEU A 8 -11.96 -20.42 8.04
N ARG A 9 -12.94 -20.04 7.21
CA ARG A 9 -13.23 -20.76 5.96
C ARG A 9 -12.07 -20.77 4.99
N THR A 10 -11.35 -19.66 4.86
CA THR A 10 -10.15 -19.58 4.02
C THR A 10 -9.07 -20.51 4.54
N ARG A 11 -8.82 -20.51 5.86
CA ARG A 11 -7.88 -21.45 6.47
C ARG A 11 -8.26 -22.90 6.19
N ASP A 12 -9.51 -23.26 6.47
CA ASP A 12 -10.02 -24.63 6.30
C ASP A 12 -9.95 -25.06 4.83
N TRP A 13 -10.18 -24.11 3.90
CA TRP A 13 -10.07 -24.36 2.46
C TRP A 13 -8.61 -24.65 2.04
N TYR A 14 -7.63 -23.86 2.50
CA TYR A 14 -6.21 -24.12 2.23
C TYR A 14 -5.76 -25.45 2.83
N GLU A 15 -6.19 -25.77 4.05
CA GLU A 15 -5.90 -27.04 4.69
C GLU A 15 -6.46 -28.24 3.86
N ALA A 16 -7.69 -28.12 3.35
CA ALA A 16 -8.30 -29.10 2.47
C ALA A 16 -7.57 -29.24 1.10
N GLN A 17 -6.82 -28.22 0.67
CA GLN A 17 -5.98 -28.29 -0.54
C GLN A 17 -4.60 -28.92 -0.27
N GLY A 18 -4.33 -29.40 0.95
CA GLY A 18 -3.10 -30.08 1.31
C GLY A 18 -1.94 -29.17 1.73
N TYR A 19 -2.22 -27.90 2.04
CA TYR A 19 -1.22 -27.03 2.64
C TYR A 19 -1.01 -27.43 4.10
N GLU A 20 0.16 -27.97 4.42
CA GLU A 20 0.48 -28.48 5.77
C GLU A 20 0.53 -27.37 6.83
N ARG A 21 0.73 -26.13 6.43
CA ARG A 21 0.77 -24.97 7.33
C ARG A 21 -0.35 -24.00 6.97
N PRO A 22 -1.37 -23.85 7.85
CA PRO A 22 -2.41 -22.88 7.65
C PRO A 22 -1.81 -21.47 7.59
N TYR A 23 -2.38 -20.62 6.73
CA TYR A 23 -1.99 -19.21 6.70
C TYR A 23 -2.32 -18.54 8.03
N HIS A 24 -1.35 -17.86 8.60
CA HIS A 24 -1.52 -17.05 9.79
C HIS A 24 -1.51 -15.56 9.38
N TRP A 25 -2.65 -14.90 9.56
CA TRP A 25 -2.73 -13.45 9.39
C TRP A 25 -1.86 -12.75 10.43
N ALA A 26 -1.24 -11.64 10.03
CA ALA A 26 -0.52 -10.80 10.95
C ALA A 26 -1.46 -10.35 12.09
N HIS A 27 -1.04 -10.58 13.32
CA HIS A 27 -1.76 -10.17 14.52
C HIS A 27 -0.81 -9.46 15.47
N PHE A 28 -1.16 -8.24 15.84
CA PHE A 28 -0.33 -7.42 16.72
C PHE A 28 -1.11 -7.10 18.00
N GLU A 29 -0.67 -7.66 19.13
CA GLU A 29 -1.25 -7.36 20.45
C GLU A 29 -0.92 -5.93 20.90
N LYS A 30 0.23 -5.42 20.47
CA LYS A 30 0.67 -4.05 20.75
C LYS A 30 0.69 -3.27 19.45
N VAL A 31 -0.25 -2.35 19.33
CA VAL A 31 -0.29 -1.40 18.21
C VAL A 31 0.16 -0.04 18.76
N PRO A 32 1.43 0.36 18.53
CA PRO A 32 1.93 1.64 19.02
C PRO A 32 1.27 2.77 18.23
N PHE A 33 0.27 3.39 18.83
CA PHE A 33 -0.32 4.61 18.29
C PHE A 33 0.50 5.83 18.75
N ARG A 34 0.87 6.68 17.79
CA ARG A 34 1.45 7.98 18.07
C ARG A 34 0.66 9.04 17.32
N ALA A 35 0.15 10.03 18.04
CA ALA A 35 -0.46 11.18 17.42
C ALA A 35 0.57 11.94 16.56
N ALA A 36 0.12 12.58 15.49
CA ALA A 36 0.96 13.47 14.71
C ALA A 36 1.54 14.59 15.61
N ALA A 37 2.80 14.96 15.39
CA ALA A 37 3.49 15.93 16.22
C ALA A 37 2.99 17.36 16.00
N LYS A 38 2.27 17.62 14.92
CA LYS A 38 1.69 18.91 14.54
C LYS A 38 0.33 18.72 13.87
N PRO A 39 -0.48 19.78 13.71
CA PRO A 39 -1.76 19.70 13.01
C PRO A 39 -1.59 19.14 11.58
N LEU A 40 -2.58 18.40 11.10
CA LEU A 40 -2.54 17.79 9.77
C LEU A 40 -2.38 18.85 8.65
N SER A 41 -2.94 20.04 8.85
CA SER A 41 -2.78 21.21 7.97
C SER A 41 -1.33 21.71 7.84
N GLU A 42 -0.42 21.23 8.68
CA GLU A 42 1.01 21.55 8.63
C GLU A 42 1.86 20.33 8.25
N CYS A 43 1.23 19.14 8.14
CA CYS A 43 1.92 17.90 7.85
C CYS A 43 2.19 17.72 6.36
N ARG A 44 3.39 17.21 6.04
CA ARG A 44 3.68 16.65 4.73
C ARG A 44 3.21 15.20 4.70
N VAL A 45 2.31 14.90 3.77
CA VAL A 45 1.69 13.59 3.62
C VAL A 45 2.35 12.84 2.45
N ALA A 46 2.83 11.64 2.70
CA ALA A 46 3.31 10.72 1.66
C ALA A 46 2.28 9.62 1.38
N ILE A 47 2.31 9.06 0.18
CA ILE A 47 1.49 7.91 -0.22
C ILE A 47 2.38 6.68 -0.32
N VAL A 48 1.89 5.55 0.22
CA VAL A 48 2.46 4.23 0.03
C VAL A 48 1.37 3.32 -0.51
N THR A 49 1.57 2.80 -1.72
CA THR A 49 0.63 1.89 -2.41
C THR A 49 1.22 0.49 -2.56
N THR A 50 0.35 -0.51 -2.78
CA THR A 50 0.78 -1.87 -3.16
C THR A 50 0.69 -2.12 -4.67
N ALA A 51 0.33 -1.13 -5.48
CA ALA A 51 0.43 -1.22 -6.93
C ALA A 51 1.88 -1.50 -7.36
N GLY A 52 2.09 -2.38 -8.31
CA GLY A 52 3.40 -2.74 -8.81
C GLY A 52 3.87 -1.83 -9.95
N GLN A 53 5.18 -1.88 -10.27
CA GLN A 53 5.71 -1.19 -11.44
C GLN A 53 5.57 -2.04 -12.69
N LEU A 54 5.32 -1.36 -13.82
CA LEU A 54 5.46 -1.94 -15.17
C LEU A 54 6.81 -1.54 -15.78
N ASP A 55 7.37 -2.43 -16.60
CA ASP A 55 8.50 -2.10 -17.49
C ASP A 55 7.99 -1.51 -18.82
N GLY A 56 8.90 -1.18 -19.73
CA GLY A 56 8.54 -0.60 -21.03
C GLY A 56 7.79 -1.53 -21.99
N ASP A 57 7.56 -2.80 -21.60
CA ASP A 57 6.80 -3.81 -22.36
C ASP A 57 5.52 -4.23 -21.60
N ASP A 58 5.03 -3.40 -20.70
CA ASP A 58 3.84 -3.63 -19.87
C ASP A 58 3.91 -4.90 -19.00
N ARG A 59 5.14 -5.29 -18.62
CA ARG A 59 5.37 -6.44 -17.73
C ARG A 59 5.74 -5.97 -16.32
N PRO A 60 5.43 -6.79 -15.30
CA PRO A 60 5.85 -6.43 -13.94
C PRO A 60 7.37 -6.37 -13.83
N VAL A 61 7.88 -5.31 -13.24
CA VAL A 61 9.32 -5.18 -12.93
C VAL A 61 9.73 -6.24 -11.91
N LEU A 62 10.74 -7.04 -12.25
CA LEU A 62 11.26 -8.11 -11.40
C LEU A 62 12.76 -7.93 -11.10
N PRO A 63 13.22 -8.35 -9.91
CA PRO A 63 12.43 -8.80 -8.76
C PRO A 63 11.63 -7.64 -8.15
N LYS A 64 10.43 -7.93 -7.62
CA LYS A 64 9.60 -6.94 -6.95
C LYS A 64 10.34 -6.37 -5.74
N ARG A 65 10.40 -5.04 -5.67
CA ARG A 65 11.08 -4.30 -4.61
C ARG A 65 10.29 -3.02 -4.30
N VAL A 66 10.59 -2.43 -3.16
CA VAL A 66 10.17 -1.06 -2.87
C VAL A 66 10.68 -0.12 -3.96
N TYR A 67 9.81 0.76 -4.43
CA TYR A 67 10.13 1.75 -5.44
C TYR A 67 9.60 3.14 -5.06
N SER A 68 10.04 4.14 -5.77
CA SER A 68 9.58 5.53 -5.61
C SER A 68 9.46 6.20 -6.96
N HIS A 69 8.42 7.02 -7.13
CA HIS A 69 8.27 7.90 -8.28
C HIS A 69 7.94 9.32 -7.83
N PRO A 70 8.30 10.34 -8.63
CA PRO A 70 7.86 11.71 -8.36
C PRO A 70 6.33 11.79 -8.34
N THR A 71 5.79 12.46 -7.33
CA THR A 71 4.34 12.68 -7.22
C THR A 71 3.81 13.56 -8.36
N ALA A 72 4.63 14.52 -8.84
CA ALA A 72 4.27 15.41 -9.93
C ALA A 72 4.19 14.75 -11.33
N THR A 73 4.81 13.59 -11.50
CA THR A 73 4.84 12.85 -12.77
C THR A 73 4.70 11.35 -12.53
N PRO A 74 3.55 10.90 -11.99
CA PRO A 74 3.32 9.50 -11.75
C PRO A 74 3.21 8.76 -13.09
N PRO A 75 3.56 7.46 -13.15
CA PRO A 75 3.27 6.63 -14.32
C PRO A 75 1.78 6.60 -14.63
N ASP A 76 1.44 6.46 -15.92
CA ASP A 76 0.05 6.34 -16.35
C ASP A 76 -0.56 5.01 -15.91
N ASP A 77 0.23 3.93 -15.97
CA ASP A 77 -0.20 2.57 -15.68
C ASP A 77 0.64 1.89 -14.60
N PHE A 78 0.02 0.93 -13.92
CA PHE A 78 0.60 0.15 -12.85
C PHE A 78 0.27 -1.34 -13.00
N TYR A 79 1.16 -2.19 -12.50
CA TYR A 79 0.89 -3.60 -12.40
C TYR A 79 0.01 -3.90 -11.18
N THR A 80 -1.19 -4.43 -11.44
CA THR A 80 -2.21 -4.67 -10.43
C THR A 80 -2.70 -6.13 -10.42
N GLN A 81 -1.97 -7.04 -11.09
CA GLN A 81 -2.42 -8.41 -11.35
C GLN A 81 -2.12 -9.41 -10.22
N ASP A 82 -1.38 -9.02 -9.18
CA ASP A 82 -1.02 -9.91 -8.06
C ASP A 82 -2.16 -10.16 -7.06
N LEU A 83 -3.31 -9.62 -7.33
CA LEU A 83 -4.39 -9.54 -6.37
C LEU A 83 -5.49 -10.54 -6.71
N ALA A 84 -5.91 -11.28 -5.69
CA ALA A 84 -6.94 -12.30 -5.78
C ALA A 84 -8.31 -11.72 -5.35
N TRP A 85 -8.87 -10.83 -6.16
CA TRP A 85 -10.24 -10.35 -5.96
C TRP A 85 -11.14 -10.68 -7.15
N ASP A 86 -12.42 -10.40 -6.99
CA ASP A 86 -13.42 -10.51 -8.03
C ASP A 86 -13.27 -9.36 -9.04
N ARG A 87 -12.67 -9.65 -10.20
CA ARG A 87 -12.42 -8.68 -11.27
C ARG A 87 -13.66 -8.44 -12.17
N GLU A 88 -14.70 -9.22 -12.01
CA GLU A 88 -15.96 -8.99 -12.71
C GLU A 88 -16.82 -7.96 -11.96
N ALA A 89 -16.75 -7.96 -10.62
CA ALA A 89 -17.49 -7.02 -9.78
C ALA A 89 -16.70 -5.73 -9.49
N THR A 90 -15.36 -5.74 -9.63
CA THR A 90 -14.50 -4.60 -9.34
C THR A 90 -13.45 -4.40 -10.44
N HIS A 91 -13.02 -3.18 -10.64
CA HIS A 91 -11.99 -2.81 -11.61
C HIS A 91 -10.98 -1.83 -10.98
N LEU A 92 -9.84 -1.64 -11.64
CA LEU A 92 -8.74 -0.74 -11.22
C LEU A 92 -8.47 0.35 -12.25
N ASP A 93 -9.47 0.67 -13.07
CA ASP A 93 -9.35 1.70 -14.09
C ASP A 93 -9.24 3.11 -13.49
N ASP A 94 -9.70 3.26 -12.23
CA ASP A 94 -9.52 4.49 -11.47
C ASP A 94 -8.23 4.42 -10.63
N ARG A 95 -7.17 5.04 -11.13
CA ARG A 95 -5.88 5.17 -10.43
C ARG A 95 -6.02 5.78 -9.03
N SER A 96 -6.96 6.68 -8.84
CA SER A 96 -7.18 7.34 -7.56
C SER A 96 -7.59 6.38 -6.45
N SER A 97 -8.14 5.21 -6.79
CA SER A 97 -8.52 4.18 -5.82
C SER A 97 -7.33 3.60 -5.06
N PHE A 98 -6.13 3.62 -5.66
CA PHE A 98 -4.90 3.10 -5.06
C PHE A 98 -3.74 4.12 -5.04
N LEU A 99 -3.87 5.25 -5.72
CA LEU A 99 -2.88 6.32 -5.75
C LEU A 99 -3.59 7.70 -5.84
N PRO A 100 -4.22 8.17 -4.74
CA PRO A 100 -5.07 9.37 -4.71
C PRO A 100 -4.27 10.68 -4.68
N ILE A 101 -3.40 10.91 -5.66
CA ILE A 101 -2.53 12.11 -5.73
C ILE A 101 -3.39 13.37 -5.86
N GLU A 102 -4.26 13.39 -6.87
CA GLU A 102 -5.08 14.55 -7.20
C GLU A 102 -6.00 14.94 -6.03
N GLN A 103 -6.57 13.95 -5.33
CA GLN A 103 -7.42 14.16 -4.16
C GLN A 103 -6.63 14.78 -3.00
N LEU A 104 -5.39 14.36 -2.80
CA LEU A 104 -4.54 14.91 -1.74
C LEU A 104 -4.00 16.30 -2.11
N GLU A 105 -3.74 16.59 -3.38
CA GLU A 105 -3.42 17.94 -3.85
C GLU A 105 -4.60 18.91 -3.60
N GLU A 106 -5.83 18.47 -3.83
CA GLU A 106 -7.03 19.24 -3.47
C GLU A 106 -7.11 19.49 -1.96
N GLN A 107 -6.77 18.50 -1.12
CA GLN A 107 -6.75 18.69 0.34
C GLN A 107 -5.64 19.68 0.76
N ALA A 108 -4.49 19.65 0.08
CA ALA A 108 -3.41 20.62 0.32
C ALA A 108 -3.83 22.03 -0.10
N ALA A 109 -4.43 22.19 -1.27
CA ALA A 109 -4.97 23.46 -1.76
C ALA A 109 -6.07 24.02 -0.84
N ALA A 110 -6.86 23.15 -0.23
CA ALA A 110 -7.88 23.53 0.76
C ALA A 110 -7.32 23.78 2.17
N GLY A 111 -6.01 23.66 2.39
CA GLY A 111 -5.35 23.84 3.68
C GLY A 111 -5.68 22.77 4.73
N ARG A 112 -6.17 21.60 4.32
CA ARG A 112 -6.50 20.49 5.23
C ARG A 112 -5.29 19.62 5.54
N ILE A 113 -4.33 19.54 4.62
CA ILE A 113 -2.98 19.01 4.82
C ILE A 113 -1.96 20.08 4.45
N GLY A 114 -0.75 20.00 4.98
CA GLY A 114 0.30 20.99 4.69
C GLY A 114 0.84 20.88 3.26
N SER A 115 1.18 19.70 2.83
CA SER A 115 1.66 19.44 1.46
C SER A 115 1.68 17.94 1.16
N LEU A 116 1.81 17.58 -0.11
CA LEU A 116 2.21 16.25 -0.53
C LEU A 116 3.74 16.09 -0.47
N ALA A 117 4.19 14.87 -0.21
CA ALA A 117 5.60 14.52 -0.35
C ALA A 117 6.01 14.56 -1.83
N PRO A 118 7.29 14.84 -2.15
CA PRO A 118 7.75 14.96 -3.54
C PRO A 118 7.70 13.62 -4.30
N ARG A 119 7.69 12.51 -3.56
CA ARG A 119 7.59 11.15 -4.11
C ARG A 119 6.46 10.39 -3.43
N PHE A 120 5.83 9.49 -4.17
CA PHE A 120 5.08 8.38 -3.60
C PHE A 120 5.92 7.10 -3.67
N HIS A 121 5.56 6.11 -2.86
CA HIS A 121 6.29 4.86 -2.77
C HIS A 121 5.37 3.68 -3.03
N GLY A 122 5.91 2.64 -3.65
CA GLY A 122 5.25 1.36 -3.78
C GLY A 122 5.96 0.29 -2.98
N VAL A 123 5.18 -0.60 -2.39
CA VAL A 123 5.66 -1.78 -1.69
C VAL A 123 5.12 -3.03 -2.39
N PRO A 124 5.92 -4.08 -2.58
CA PRO A 124 5.44 -5.30 -3.21
C PRO A 124 4.27 -5.92 -2.45
N THR A 125 3.27 -6.41 -3.19
CA THR A 125 2.29 -7.34 -2.63
C THR A 125 3.02 -8.63 -2.28
N GLU A 126 3.18 -8.93 -1.00
CA GLU A 126 4.04 -9.99 -0.49
C GLU A 126 3.34 -10.71 0.68
N TYR A 127 3.33 -12.03 0.66
CA TYR A 127 2.79 -12.83 1.75
C TYR A 127 3.81 -13.17 2.84
N SER A 128 5.08 -12.80 2.65
CA SER A 128 6.13 -13.01 3.64
C SER A 128 6.17 -11.90 4.67
N GLN A 129 5.51 -12.11 5.80
CA GLN A 129 5.55 -11.17 6.94
C GLN A 129 7.00 -10.84 7.36
N ARG A 130 7.90 -11.85 7.32
CA ARG A 130 9.32 -11.64 7.64
C ARG A 130 9.96 -10.64 6.67
N ARG A 131 9.76 -10.80 5.36
CA ARG A 131 10.31 -9.90 4.36
C ARG A 131 9.75 -8.47 4.53
N THR A 132 8.46 -8.35 4.75
CA THR A 132 7.83 -7.06 5.01
C THR A 132 8.45 -6.35 6.21
N LEU A 133 8.66 -7.08 7.33
CA LEU A 133 9.20 -6.50 8.56
C LEU A 133 10.71 -6.20 8.49
N GLU A 134 11.50 -7.09 7.86
CA GLU A 134 12.96 -7.00 7.87
C GLU A 134 13.52 -6.17 6.71
N ILE A 135 12.80 -6.05 5.59
CA ILE A 135 13.29 -5.43 4.35
C ILE A 135 12.40 -4.27 3.92
N ASP A 136 11.13 -4.53 3.58
CA ASP A 136 10.32 -3.55 2.87
C ASP A 136 9.91 -2.37 3.79
N ALA A 137 9.48 -2.63 5.01
CA ALA A 137 9.08 -1.58 5.93
C ALA A 137 10.26 -0.67 6.37
N PRO A 138 11.48 -1.18 6.66
CA PRO A 138 12.64 -0.34 6.89
C PRO A 138 13.05 0.51 5.68
N ASP A 139 12.97 -0.03 4.45
CA ASP A 139 13.27 0.72 3.22
C ASP A 139 12.25 1.84 3.02
N ILE A 140 10.96 1.55 3.12
CA ILE A 140 9.89 2.57 3.06
C ILE A 140 10.12 3.67 4.11
N LEU A 141 10.40 3.29 5.35
CA LEU A 141 10.65 4.27 6.42
C LEU A 141 11.83 5.19 6.10
N THR A 142 12.91 4.65 5.52
CA THR A 142 14.06 5.43 5.10
C THR A 142 13.67 6.47 4.06
N ARG A 143 12.95 6.06 3.02
CA ARG A 143 12.49 6.95 1.93
C ARG A 143 11.52 8.03 2.43
N LEU A 144 10.60 7.66 3.31
CA LEU A 144 9.68 8.62 3.94
C LEU A 144 10.42 9.70 4.74
N ARG A 145 11.51 9.32 5.42
CA ARG A 145 12.37 10.27 6.15
C ARG A 145 13.17 11.16 5.22
N GLU A 146 13.68 10.63 4.11
CA GLU A 146 14.35 11.41 3.07
C GLU A 146 13.41 12.47 2.47
N ASP A 147 12.14 12.13 2.31
CA ASP A 147 11.12 13.04 1.81
C ASP A 147 10.56 13.98 2.90
N GLU A 148 11.08 13.89 4.13
CA GLU A 148 10.61 14.65 5.29
C GLU A 148 9.09 14.50 5.53
N ALA A 149 8.54 13.31 5.29
CA ALA A 149 7.14 13.04 5.51
C ALA A 149 6.80 12.96 7.00
N ASP A 150 5.77 13.66 7.42
CA ASP A 150 5.25 13.63 8.79
C ASP A 150 4.23 12.50 8.97
N VAL A 151 3.49 12.19 7.91
CA VAL A 151 2.41 11.19 7.87
C VAL A 151 2.50 10.40 6.58
N ALA A 152 2.29 9.09 6.66
CA ALA A 152 2.14 8.23 5.49
C ALA A 152 0.71 7.68 5.41
N LEU A 153 0.09 7.86 4.25
CA LEU A 153 -1.18 7.22 3.89
C LEU A 153 -0.86 5.90 3.21
N LEU A 154 -1.26 4.79 3.84
CA LEU A 154 -1.11 3.46 3.27
C LEU A 154 -2.39 3.13 2.49
N VAL A 155 -2.24 2.94 1.18
CA VAL A 155 -3.35 2.64 0.27
C VAL A 155 -3.12 1.26 -0.32
N PRO A 156 -3.64 0.20 0.33
CA PRO A 156 -3.53 -1.14 -0.21
C PRO A 156 -4.49 -1.32 -1.39
N LEU A 157 -4.05 -2.10 -2.34
CA LEU A 157 -4.87 -2.67 -3.39
C LEU A 157 -5.46 -3.99 -2.94
#